data_dde63b96fb5ebdc793e3088d58d5b8ab
#
_entry.id   dde63b96fb5ebdc793e3088d58d5b8ab
#
_cell.length_a   1.000
_cell.length_b   1.000
_cell.length_c   1.000
_cell.angle_alpha   90.00
_cell.angle_beta   90.00
_cell.angle_gamma   90.00
#
_symmetry.space_group_name_H-M   'P 1'
#
loop_
_entity.id
_entity.type
_entity.pdbx_description
1 polymer ?
#
loop_
_entity_poly.entity_id
_entity_poly.type
_entity_poly.pdbx_seq_one_letter_code
_entity_poly.pdbx_strand_id
1 'polypeptide(L)'
;MKSYRKELWFETATRRAYLNITPEVEAALKESGVREGLALVNAMHITASVFINDDESGLHADYDAWLERLAPHEPVAGYRHNRTGEDNADAHMKRQIMGREVVVAVTDGKLDFGPWEQIFYGEFDGGRRKRALVKIIGE
;
A
#
# COMPACT_ATOMS: atom_id res chain seq x y z
N MET A 1 1.29 -27.88 -0.10
CA MET A 1 1.07 -26.43 -0.01
C MET A 1 2.37 -25.70 0.31
N LYS A 2 2.65 -24.63 -0.41
CA LYS A 2 3.81 -23.77 -0.16
C LYS A 2 3.35 -22.54 0.61
N SER A 3 4.26 -21.98 1.40
CA SER A 3 4.05 -20.74 2.13
C SER A 3 5.33 -19.91 2.03
N TYR A 4 5.19 -18.68 1.59
CA TYR A 4 6.32 -17.78 1.33
C TYR A 4 6.05 -16.43 1.98
N ARG A 5 7.07 -15.84 2.58
CA ARG A 5 6.95 -14.54 3.26
C ARG A 5 8.11 -13.65 2.86
N LYS A 6 7.82 -12.41 2.48
CA LYS A 6 8.85 -11.41 2.19
C LYS A 6 8.45 -10.05 2.71
N GLU A 7 9.40 -9.29 3.22
CA GLU A 7 9.22 -7.89 3.61
C GLU A 7 9.79 -6.99 2.53
N LEU A 8 9.02 -5.95 2.17
CA LEU A 8 9.46 -4.88 1.28
C LEU A 8 9.59 -3.62 2.13
N TRP A 9 10.74 -2.96 2.06
CA TRP A 9 11.03 -1.78 2.87
C TRP A 9 11.01 -0.52 2.02
N PHE A 10 10.40 0.53 2.56
CA PHE A 10 10.24 1.82 1.89
C PHE A 10 10.60 2.97 2.82
N GLU A 11 11.22 3.99 2.27
CA GLU A 11 11.40 5.28 2.94
C GLU A 11 11.24 6.36 1.89
N THR A 12 10.23 7.22 2.06
CA THR A 12 9.95 8.29 1.12
C THR A 12 10.45 9.61 1.66
N ALA A 13 11.03 10.45 0.80
CA ALA A 13 11.48 11.79 1.18
C ALA A 13 10.31 12.74 1.37
N THR A 14 9.19 12.49 0.68
CA THR A 14 7.98 13.29 0.75
C THR A 14 7.01 12.73 1.76
N ARG A 15 6.11 13.58 2.27
CA ARG A 15 5.09 13.16 3.22
C ARG A 15 4.13 12.15 2.61
N ARG A 16 3.72 12.36 1.36
CA ARG A 16 2.83 11.45 0.63
C ARG A 16 3.51 10.96 -0.65
N ALA A 17 3.28 9.70 -0.97
CA ALA A 17 3.77 9.08 -2.19
C ALA A 17 2.92 7.86 -2.55
N TYR A 18 2.84 7.56 -3.84
CA TYR A 18 2.16 6.37 -4.36
C TYR A 18 3.17 5.60 -5.20
N LEU A 19 3.64 4.46 -4.69
CA LEU A 19 4.70 3.68 -5.32
C LEU A 19 4.11 2.42 -5.93
N ASN A 20 4.32 2.22 -7.23
CA ASN A 20 3.93 0.97 -7.89
C ASN A 20 4.89 -0.13 -7.44
N ILE A 21 4.39 -1.10 -6.70
CA ILE A 21 5.17 -2.22 -6.17
C ILE A 21 4.84 -3.54 -6.88
N THR A 22 4.11 -3.49 -7.96
CA THR A 22 3.78 -4.68 -8.74
C THR A 22 5.02 -5.48 -9.13
N PRO A 23 6.12 -4.88 -9.62
CA PRO A 23 7.32 -5.65 -9.96
C PRO A 23 7.91 -6.41 -8.78
N GLU A 24 7.91 -5.81 -7.59
CA GLU A 24 8.42 -6.44 -6.36
C GLU A 24 7.56 -7.62 -5.93
N VAL A 25 6.24 -7.50 -6.08
CA VAL A 25 5.30 -8.59 -5.77
C VAL A 25 5.44 -9.71 -6.80
N GLU A 26 5.59 -9.38 -8.07
CA GLU A 26 5.83 -10.38 -9.12
C GLU A 26 7.13 -11.15 -8.88
N ALA A 27 8.20 -10.46 -8.46
CA ALA A 27 9.46 -11.09 -8.10
C ALA A 27 9.29 -12.04 -6.90
N ALA A 28 8.55 -11.62 -5.88
CA ALA A 28 8.24 -12.46 -4.73
C ALA A 28 7.45 -13.71 -5.12
N LEU A 29 6.48 -13.55 -6.01
CA LEU A 29 5.71 -14.68 -6.52
C LEU A 29 6.62 -15.68 -7.25
N LYS A 30 7.50 -15.21 -8.09
CA LYS A 30 8.47 -16.06 -8.79
C LYS A 30 9.36 -16.82 -7.80
N GLU A 31 9.87 -16.14 -6.79
CA GLU A 31 10.66 -16.78 -5.73
C GLU A 31 9.87 -17.84 -4.97
N SER A 32 8.60 -17.61 -4.74
CA SER A 32 7.73 -18.52 -3.98
C SER A 32 7.52 -19.85 -4.68
N GLY A 33 7.59 -19.86 -6.00
CA GLY A 33 7.29 -21.04 -6.82
C GLY A 33 5.81 -21.43 -6.85
N VAL A 34 4.92 -20.63 -6.26
CA VAL A 34 3.48 -20.87 -6.25
C VAL A 34 2.92 -20.63 -7.65
N ARG A 35 2.14 -21.57 -8.14
CA ARG A 35 1.47 -21.47 -9.44
C ARG A 35 -0.03 -21.26 -9.31
N GLU A 36 -0.63 -21.78 -8.25
CA GLU A 36 -2.07 -21.64 -7.97
C GLU A 36 -2.22 -21.31 -6.48
N GLY A 37 -2.83 -20.18 -6.18
CA GLY A 37 -2.98 -19.76 -4.80
C GLY A 37 -3.40 -18.30 -4.63
N LEU A 38 -2.94 -17.71 -3.54
CA LEU A 38 -3.25 -16.31 -3.19
C LEU A 38 -1.99 -15.58 -2.78
N ALA A 39 -1.88 -14.32 -3.22
CA ALA A 39 -0.85 -13.39 -2.78
C ALA A 39 -1.51 -12.29 -1.94
N LEU A 40 -1.14 -12.20 -0.68
CA LEU A 40 -1.53 -11.13 0.21
C LEU A 40 -0.41 -10.11 0.26
N VAL A 41 -0.74 -8.84 0.10
CA VAL A 41 0.22 -7.74 0.27
C VAL A 41 -0.41 -6.73 1.22
N ASN A 42 0.24 -6.48 2.36
CA ASN A 42 -0.31 -5.54 3.33
C ASN A 42 0.73 -4.57 3.88
N ALA A 43 0.27 -3.34 4.14
CA ALA A 43 1.06 -2.35 4.85
C ALA A 43 1.20 -2.75 6.32
N MET A 44 2.41 -2.64 6.85
CA MET A 44 2.73 -2.97 8.24
C MET A 44 2.88 -1.72 9.11
N HIS A 45 2.29 -0.63 8.69
CA HIS A 45 2.30 0.63 9.43
C HIS A 45 0.93 1.31 9.34
N ILE A 46 0.51 1.89 10.45
CA ILE A 46 -0.84 2.46 10.60
C ILE A 46 -1.05 3.78 9.84
N THR A 47 -0.01 4.31 9.19
CA THR A 47 -0.09 5.51 8.34
C THR A 47 0.27 5.23 6.87
N ALA A 48 0.33 3.95 6.50
CA ALA A 48 0.58 3.53 5.14
C ALA A 48 -0.50 2.56 4.66
N SER A 49 -0.60 2.37 3.37
CA SER A 49 -1.66 1.59 2.72
C SER A 49 -1.08 0.74 1.60
N VAL A 50 -1.76 -0.35 1.27
CA VAL A 50 -1.57 -1.09 0.02
C VAL A 50 -2.92 -1.14 -0.67
N PHE A 51 -2.95 -0.77 -1.95
CA PHE A 51 -4.19 -0.75 -2.73
C PHE A 51 -3.90 -1.09 -4.20
N ILE A 52 -4.95 -1.38 -4.94
CA ILE A 52 -4.86 -1.71 -6.37
C ILE A 52 -5.67 -0.70 -7.18
N ASN A 53 -5.03 -0.10 -8.19
CA ASN A 53 -5.69 0.75 -9.16
C ASN A 53 -4.77 0.94 -10.37
N ASP A 54 -5.18 1.80 -11.30
CA ASP A 54 -4.42 2.11 -12.49
C ASP A 54 -3.18 2.97 -12.15
N ASP A 55 -2.09 2.74 -12.85
CA ASP A 55 -0.87 3.55 -12.74
C ASP A 55 -0.92 4.70 -13.75
N GLU A 56 -1.66 5.76 -13.39
CA GLU A 56 -1.82 6.94 -14.23
C GLU A 56 -1.69 8.18 -13.36
N SER A 57 -0.82 9.10 -13.75
CA SER A 57 -0.43 10.25 -12.92
C SER A 57 -1.59 11.21 -12.61
N GLY A 58 -2.50 11.39 -13.56
CA GLY A 58 -3.70 12.23 -13.35
C GLY A 58 -4.63 11.64 -12.31
N LEU A 59 -4.84 10.33 -12.35
CA LEU A 59 -5.64 9.64 -11.35
C LEU A 59 -4.99 9.74 -9.97
N HIS A 60 -3.67 9.56 -9.88
CA HIS A 60 -2.96 9.68 -8.61
C HIS A 60 -3.11 11.11 -8.03
N ALA A 61 -3.02 12.13 -8.87
CA ALA A 61 -3.25 13.51 -8.46
C ALA A 61 -4.68 13.72 -7.98
N ASP A 62 -5.65 13.11 -8.67
CA ASP A 62 -7.06 13.23 -8.32
C ASP A 62 -7.36 12.63 -6.96
N TYR A 63 -6.92 11.41 -6.68
CA TYR A 63 -7.20 10.86 -5.35
C TYR A 63 -6.31 11.44 -4.26
N ASP A 64 -5.15 11.98 -4.58
CA ASP A 64 -4.38 12.74 -3.58
C ASP A 64 -5.15 13.98 -3.13
N ALA A 65 -5.70 14.74 -4.08
CA ALA A 65 -6.54 15.91 -3.79
C ALA A 65 -7.84 15.51 -3.06
N TRP A 66 -8.46 14.42 -3.46
CA TRP A 66 -9.67 13.90 -2.81
C TRP A 66 -9.41 13.51 -1.36
N LEU A 67 -8.33 12.79 -1.08
CA LEU A 67 -7.95 12.41 0.27
C LEU A 67 -7.66 13.64 1.14
N GLU A 68 -7.02 14.67 0.55
CA GLU A 68 -6.73 15.91 1.27
C GLU A 68 -8.01 16.68 1.61
N ARG A 69 -9.05 16.61 0.77
CA ARG A 69 -10.36 17.18 1.10
C ARG A 69 -11.06 16.42 2.22
N LEU A 70 -10.94 15.09 2.24
CA LEU A 70 -11.60 14.25 3.25
C LEU A 70 -10.92 14.33 4.60
N ALA A 71 -9.59 14.39 4.60
CA ALA A 71 -8.78 14.41 5.81
C ALA A 71 -7.60 15.37 5.61
N PRO A 72 -7.84 16.69 5.66
CA PRO A 72 -6.78 17.67 5.42
C PRO A 72 -5.69 17.59 6.49
N HIS A 73 -4.43 17.71 6.07
CA HIS A 73 -3.31 17.76 7.01
C HIS A 73 -3.39 18.99 7.91
N GLU A 74 -3.72 20.13 7.32
CA GLU A 74 -3.85 21.41 8.05
C GLU A 74 -5.33 21.77 8.31
N PRO A 75 -5.69 22.33 9.44
CA PRO A 75 -4.80 22.65 10.57
C PRO A 75 -4.49 21.42 11.43
N VAL A 76 -3.22 21.23 11.73
CA VAL A 76 -2.74 20.09 12.56
C VAL A 76 -3.46 20.06 13.92
N ALA A 77 -3.66 21.23 14.53
CA ALA A 77 -4.31 21.35 15.83
C ALA A 77 -5.82 21.01 15.79
N GLY A 78 -6.40 20.85 14.61
CA GLY A 78 -7.81 20.50 14.46
C GLY A 78 -8.15 19.05 14.82
N TYR A 79 -7.15 18.20 14.96
CA TYR A 79 -7.35 16.78 15.26
C TYR A 79 -7.06 16.46 16.72
N ARG A 80 -7.91 15.66 17.34
CA ARG A 80 -7.72 15.21 18.71
C ARG A 80 -6.48 14.34 18.88
N HIS A 81 -6.18 13.48 17.91
CA HIS A 81 -5.00 12.65 17.92
C HIS A 81 -3.71 13.47 18.00
N ASN A 82 -3.68 14.63 17.35
CA ASN A 82 -2.49 15.49 17.32
C ASN A 82 -2.22 16.19 18.64
N ARG A 83 -3.17 16.15 19.60
CA ARG A 83 -2.96 16.67 20.96
C ARG A 83 -1.87 15.92 21.73
N THR A 84 -1.51 14.71 21.29
CA THR A 84 -0.44 13.91 21.88
C THR A 84 0.97 14.36 21.47
N GLY A 85 1.07 15.45 20.68
CA GLY A 85 2.33 15.92 20.10
C GLY A 85 2.59 15.40 18.69
N GLU A 86 1.67 14.59 18.16
CA GLU A 86 1.76 14.10 16.78
C GLU A 86 1.22 15.11 15.77
N ASP A 87 1.50 14.89 14.50
CA ASP A 87 1.01 15.71 13.40
C ASP A 87 0.35 14.89 12.29
N ASN A 88 0.01 13.64 12.56
CA ASN A 88 -0.28 12.63 11.55
C ASN A 88 -1.69 12.01 11.61
N ALA A 89 -2.63 12.66 12.28
CA ALA A 89 -4.01 12.16 12.36
C ALA A 89 -4.61 11.94 10.96
N ASP A 90 -4.36 12.87 10.04
CA ASP A 90 -4.81 12.77 8.67
C ASP A 90 -4.25 11.55 7.95
N ALA A 91 -3.00 11.20 8.23
CA ALA A 91 -2.35 10.02 7.65
C ALA A 91 -3.03 8.73 8.08
N HIS A 92 -3.42 8.60 9.36
CA HIS A 92 -4.20 7.47 9.86
C HIS A 92 -5.55 7.36 9.15
N MET A 93 -6.20 8.50 8.91
CA MET A 93 -7.51 8.53 8.26
C MET A 93 -7.42 8.20 6.78
N LYS A 94 -6.40 8.72 6.09
CA LYS A 94 -6.14 8.39 4.69
C LYS A 94 -5.88 6.90 4.52
N ARG A 95 -5.04 6.33 5.39
CA ARG A 95 -4.78 4.89 5.41
C ARG A 95 -6.05 4.09 5.67
N GLN A 96 -6.91 4.55 6.57
CA GLN A 96 -8.16 3.86 6.88
C GLN A 96 -9.08 3.78 5.66
N ILE A 97 -9.13 4.83 4.86
CA ILE A 97 -9.94 4.87 3.64
C ILE A 97 -9.32 4.01 2.54
N MET A 98 -8.01 4.14 2.32
CA MET A 98 -7.32 3.45 1.22
C MET A 98 -7.11 1.97 1.49
N GLY A 99 -7.11 1.57 2.75
CA GLY A 99 -7.04 0.18 3.15
C GLY A 99 -5.65 -0.30 3.54
N ARG A 100 -5.63 -1.43 4.26
CA ARG A 100 -4.41 -2.05 4.79
C ARG A 100 -3.77 -3.02 3.80
N GLU A 101 -4.58 -3.81 3.08
CA GLU A 101 -4.10 -4.95 2.30
C GLU A 101 -4.90 -5.17 1.04
N VAL A 102 -4.29 -5.92 0.15
CA VAL A 102 -4.94 -6.49 -1.02
C VAL A 102 -4.64 -7.98 -1.08
N VAL A 103 -5.56 -8.73 -1.70
CA VAL A 103 -5.35 -10.14 -2.02
C VAL A 103 -5.55 -10.30 -3.52
N VAL A 104 -4.56 -10.92 -4.15
CA VAL A 104 -4.59 -11.19 -5.59
C VAL A 104 -4.53 -12.69 -5.81
N ALA A 105 -5.41 -13.21 -6.65
CA ALA A 105 -5.34 -14.60 -7.05
C ALA A 105 -4.03 -14.86 -7.84
N VAL A 106 -3.46 -16.03 -7.64
CA VAL A 106 -2.34 -16.53 -8.43
C VAL A 106 -2.85 -17.64 -9.31
N THR A 107 -2.75 -17.45 -10.61
CA THR A 107 -3.22 -18.40 -11.62
C THR A 107 -2.10 -18.65 -12.61
N ASP A 108 -1.77 -19.91 -12.82
CA ASP A 108 -0.70 -20.31 -13.74
C ASP A 108 0.63 -19.58 -13.51
N GLY A 109 0.97 -19.36 -12.25
CA GLY A 109 2.22 -18.74 -11.85
C GLY A 109 2.27 -17.22 -12.03
N LYS A 110 1.12 -16.59 -12.23
CA LYS A 110 1.03 -15.14 -12.46
C LYS A 110 -0.01 -14.52 -11.54
N LEU A 111 0.19 -13.23 -11.21
CA LEU A 111 -0.84 -12.44 -10.55
C LEU A 111 -2.00 -12.28 -11.54
N ASP A 112 -3.19 -12.69 -11.10
CA ASP A 112 -4.38 -12.71 -11.95
C ASP A 112 -5.11 -11.36 -11.84
N PHE A 113 -4.67 -10.43 -12.67
CA PHE A 113 -5.18 -9.05 -12.68
C PHE A 113 -6.23 -8.84 -13.75
N GLY A 114 -7.16 -7.94 -13.45
CA GLY A 114 -7.96 -7.27 -14.47
C GLY A 114 -7.09 -6.26 -15.26
N PRO A 115 -7.60 -5.74 -16.37
CA PRO A 115 -6.88 -4.72 -17.13
C PRO A 115 -6.54 -3.51 -16.25
N TRP A 116 -5.32 -3.00 -16.38
CA TRP A 116 -4.84 -1.80 -15.72
C TRP A 116 -4.64 -1.91 -14.19
N GLU A 117 -4.92 -3.06 -13.58
CA GLU A 117 -4.68 -3.24 -12.16
C GLU A 117 -3.18 -3.30 -11.85
N GLN A 118 -2.73 -2.45 -10.91
CA GLN A 118 -1.37 -2.44 -10.40
C GLN A 118 -1.43 -2.31 -8.87
N ILE A 119 -0.47 -2.89 -8.19
CA ILE A 119 -0.39 -2.84 -6.73
C ILE A 119 0.43 -1.63 -6.33
N PHE A 120 -0.10 -0.82 -5.42
CA PHE A 120 0.56 0.38 -4.91
C PHE A 120 0.79 0.31 -3.42
N TYR A 121 1.93 0.86 -3.00
CA TYR A 121 2.17 1.25 -1.62
C TYR A 121 1.87 2.74 -1.51
N GLY A 122 0.93 3.09 -0.63
CA GLY A 122 0.57 4.48 -0.35
C GLY A 122 1.20 4.96 0.95
N GLU A 123 1.98 6.03 0.88
CA GLU A 123 2.61 6.65 2.03
C GLU A 123 1.86 7.92 2.39
N PHE A 124 1.48 8.06 3.67
CA PHE A 124 0.77 9.26 4.13
C PHE A 124 1.49 10.02 5.24
N ASP A 125 2.59 9.46 5.76
CA ASP A 125 3.41 10.07 6.82
C ASP A 125 4.88 9.71 6.58
N GLY A 126 5.45 10.19 5.48
CA GLY A 126 6.78 9.85 5.01
C GLY A 126 7.91 10.36 5.89
N GLY A 127 9.13 10.09 5.46
CA GLY A 127 10.32 10.48 6.19
C GLY A 127 10.78 9.47 7.22
N ARG A 128 10.15 8.30 7.30
CA ARG A 128 10.57 7.18 8.17
C ARG A 128 10.49 5.87 7.42
N ARG A 129 11.28 4.91 7.84
CA ARG A 129 11.34 3.59 7.22
C ARG A 129 10.16 2.74 7.65
N LYS A 130 9.43 2.19 6.67
CA LYS A 130 8.26 1.35 6.87
C LYS A 130 8.32 0.14 5.96
N ARG A 131 7.52 -0.88 6.27
CA ARG A 131 7.50 -2.12 5.49
C ARG A 131 6.11 -2.50 5.04
N ALA A 132 6.06 -3.23 3.94
CA ALA A 132 4.91 -4.01 3.50
C ALA A 132 5.27 -5.48 3.56
N LEU A 133 4.30 -6.30 3.91
CA LEU A 133 4.46 -7.75 3.96
C LEU A 133 3.85 -8.36 2.72
N VAL A 134 4.59 -9.26 2.07
CA VAL A 134 4.07 -10.14 1.02
C VAL A 134 3.98 -11.55 1.59
N LYS A 135 2.81 -12.14 1.54
CA LYS A 135 2.56 -13.52 1.95
C LYS A 135 1.87 -14.25 0.83
N ILE A 136 2.50 -15.33 0.36
CA ILE A 136 1.97 -16.10 -0.77
C ILE A 136 1.79 -17.55 -0.32
N ILE A 137 0.60 -18.08 -0.52
CA ILE A 137 0.28 -19.48 -0.20
C ILE A 137 -0.37 -20.16 -1.40
N GLY A 138 -0.09 -21.43 -1.57
CA GLY A 138 -0.68 -22.21 -2.66
C GLY A 138 0.15 -23.42 -3.06
N GLU A 139 -0.16 -23.94 -4.22
CA GLU A 139 0.55 -25.09 -4.80
C GLU A 139 1.54 -24.66 -5.87
#